data_b6d2c22836143ca2d6dcdd098b3476e6
#
_entry.id   b6d2c22836143ca2d6dcdd098b3476e6
#
_cell.length_a   1.000
_cell.length_b   1.000
_cell.length_c   1.000
_cell.angle_alpha   90.00
_cell.angle_beta   90.00
_cell.angle_gamma   90.00
#
_symmetry.space_group_name_H-M   'P 1'
#
loop_
_entity.id
_entity.type
_entity.pdbx_description
1 polymer ?
#
loop_
_entity_poly.entity_id
_entity_poly.type
_entity_poly.pdbx_seq_one_letter_code
_entity_poly.pdbx_strand_id
1 'polypeptide(L)'
;INHREIGEIRNGVRHRPARAATAEQLDAFLTAWPDLDPETGLSIRGDELLIKSREAMVAAVHTFNGAGLTFRAEIFITTAVIAWTYLLHAWFRREGIDYRYREAGEVKRTRNGAEMYWELGKCLRHDRSPIPSGARRNLEFLLEIRHEIEHRSTDRIDDALGAKLQACCINFNDAIRTLFGERHCLERRLPIALQFVTFDGGQRSAIKAGRALPPNVETAMDAFHAALTDEQQADPAFAYRVAFVPKLGGKASRADAAIEFIKPGSDEAREISRVLLK
;
A
#
# COMPACT_ATOMS: atom_id res chain seq x y z
N ILE A 1 10.14 -15.96 25.94
CA ILE A 1 11.20 -15.66 26.93
C ILE A 1 11.03 -16.68 28.05
N ASN A 2 12.07 -17.48 28.34
CA ASN A 2 12.02 -18.47 29.41
C ASN A 2 12.53 -17.91 30.75
N HIS A 3 12.28 -18.61 31.86
CA HIS A 3 12.70 -18.17 33.21
C HIS A 3 14.20 -17.91 33.32
N ARG A 4 15.02 -18.67 32.61
CA ARG A 4 16.48 -18.53 32.62
C ARG A 4 16.89 -17.21 32.01
N GLU A 5 16.30 -16.83 30.85
CA GLU A 5 16.59 -15.56 30.22
C GLU A 5 16.17 -14.36 31.05
N ILE A 6 15.04 -14.44 31.74
CA ILE A 6 14.61 -13.40 32.69
C ILE A 6 15.61 -13.27 33.84
N GLY A 7 16.11 -14.39 34.38
CA GLY A 7 17.15 -14.40 35.40
C GLY A 7 18.47 -13.79 34.92
N GLU A 8 18.89 -14.11 33.71
CA GLU A 8 20.09 -13.57 33.06
C GLU A 8 20.01 -12.06 32.83
N ILE A 9 18.84 -11.56 32.35
CA ILE A 9 18.59 -10.13 32.21
C ILE A 9 18.63 -9.41 33.56
N ARG A 10 17.93 -9.94 34.57
CA ARG A 10 17.90 -9.37 35.92
C ARG A 10 19.30 -9.29 36.57
N ASN A 11 20.12 -10.28 36.29
CA ASN A 11 21.47 -10.35 36.87
C ASN A 11 22.51 -9.64 35.97
N GLY A 12 22.11 -8.95 34.90
CA GLY A 12 23.00 -8.21 34.02
C GLY A 12 23.92 -9.07 33.13
N VAL A 13 23.64 -10.37 33.01
CA VAL A 13 24.41 -11.29 32.16
C VAL A 13 24.06 -11.11 30.68
N ARG A 14 22.79 -10.92 30.40
CA ARG A 14 22.25 -10.60 29.06
C ARG A 14 21.71 -9.18 29.03
N HIS A 15 21.83 -8.52 27.87
CA HIS A 15 21.33 -7.16 27.66
C HIS A 15 21.82 -6.15 28.72
N ARG A 16 23.12 -6.20 29.02
CA ARG A 16 23.78 -5.34 30.06
C ARG A 16 23.42 -3.85 30.01
N PRO A 17 23.11 -3.24 28.84
CA PRO A 17 22.66 -1.85 28.78
C PRO A 17 21.19 -1.64 29.19
N ALA A 18 20.41 -2.73 29.32
CA ALA A 18 19.01 -2.58 29.70
C ALA A 18 18.90 -2.07 31.14
N ARG A 19 18.34 -0.88 31.32
CA ARG A 19 18.00 -0.34 32.64
C ARG A 19 16.64 -0.89 33.07
N ALA A 20 16.47 -1.10 34.36
CA ALA A 20 15.15 -1.35 34.91
C ALA A 20 14.23 -0.16 34.58
N ALA A 21 13.00 -0.45 34.21
CA ALA A 21 12.00 0.57 34.02
C ALA A 21 11.74 1.32 35.34
N THR A 22 11.49 2.62 35.24
CA THR A 22 11.01 3.40 36.39
C THR A 22 9.60 2.98 36.77
N ALA A 23 9.16 3.29 37.98
CA ALA A 23 7.79 3.03 38.42
C ALA A 23 6.75 3.68 37.46
N GLU A 24 7.02 4.89 37.01
CA GLU A 24 6.17 5.61 36.06
C GLU A 24 6.11 4.91 34.67
N GLN A 25 7.27 4.42 34.19
CA GLN A 25 7.33 3.66 32.92
C GLN A 25 6.60 2.33 33.05
N LEU A 26 6.72 1.65 34.21
CA LEU A 26 6.00 0.41 34.46
C LEU A 26 4.50 0.65 34.56
N ASP A 27 4.06 1.70 35.26
CA ASP A 27 2.65 2.05 35.39
C ASP A 27 2.04 2.43 34.03
N ALA A 28 2.72 3.24 33.24
CA ALA A 28 2.31 3.56 31.88
C ALA A 28 2.20 2.31 31.00
N PHE A 29 3.15 1.38 31.10
CA PHE A 29 3.13 0.11 30.39
C PHE A 29 1.95 -0.78 30.83
N LEU A 30 1.75 -0.93 32.14
CA LEU A 30 0.66 -1.74 32.68
C LEU A 30 -0.73 -1.15 32.34
N THR A 31 -0.83 0.18 32.32
CA THR A 31 -2.06 0.87 31.90
C THR A 31 -2.36 0.65 30.43
N ALA A 32 -1.34 0.56 29.59
CA ALA A 32 -1.49 0.32 28.14
C ALA A 32 -1.61 -1.18 27.79
N TRP A 33 -1.21 -2.08 28.70
CA TRP A 33 -1.10 -3.52 28.46
C TRP A 33 -2.35 -4.19 27.87
N PRO A 34 -3.58 -3.91 28.32
CA PRO A 34 -4.78 -4.53 27.76
C PRO A 34 -5.03 -4.16 26.31
N ASP A 35 -4.50 -3.01 25.88
CA ASP A 35 -4.73 -2.43 24.54
C ASP A 35 -3.52 -2.63 23.61
N LEU A 36 -2.45 -3.29 24.06
CA LEU A 36 -1.25 -3.56 23.27
C LEU A 36 -1.43 -4.81 22.40
N ASP A 37 -1.26 -4.65 21.09
CA ASP A 37 -1.07 -5.78 20.19
C ASP A 37 0.31 -6.42 20.45
N PRO A 38 0.39 -7.67 20.93
CA PRO A 38 1.66 -8.31 21.33
C PRO A 38 2.61 -8.53 20.14
N GLU A 39 2.10 -8.60 18.92
CA GLU A 39 2.89 -8.80 17.71
C GLU A 39 3.57 -7.50 17.25
N THR A 40 2.83 -6.41 17.22
CA THR A 40 3.31 -5.12 16.72
C THR A 40 3.74 -4.17 17.85
N GLY A 41 3.24 -4.38 19.07
CA GLY A 41 3.43 -3.48 20.21
C GLY A 41 2.71 -2.14 20.06
N LEU A 42 1.73 -2.04 19.15
CA LEU A 42 0.90 -0.86 18.97
C LEU A 42 -0.21 -0.82 20.02
N SER A 43 -0.50 0.37 20.54
CA SER A 43 -1.60 0.63 21.46
C SER A 43 -2.69 1.43 20.77
N ILE A 44 -3.94 1.01 20.93
CA ILE A 44 -5.12 1.73 20.39
C ILE A 44 -5.13 3.19 20.84
N ARG A 45 -4.70 3.49 22.05
CA ARG A 45 -4.70 4.85 22.59
C ARG A 45 -3.59 5.75 22.04
N GLY A 46 -2.40 5.17 21.76
CA GLY A 46 -1.23 5.92 21.28
C GLY A 46 -1.08 5.91 19.76
N ASP A 47 -1.35 4.76 19.16
CA ASP A 47 -1.00 4.44 17.77
C ASP A 47 -2.22 4.29 16.86
N GLU A 48 -3.36 4.84 17.25
CA GLU A 48 -4.65 4.70 16.56
C GLU A 48 -4.53 4.97 15.04
N LEU A 49 -3.81 6.03 14.63
CA LEU A 49 -3.66 6.36 13.21
C LEU A 49 -2.88 5.29 12.44
N LEU A 50 -1.82 4.75 13.03
CA LEU A 50 -1.02 3.69 12.39
C LEU A 50 -1.80 2.37 12.35
N ILE A 51 -2.56 2.05 13.39
CA ILE A 51 -3.44 0.88 13.41
C ILE A 51 -4.50 1.00 12.31
N LYS A 52 -5.24 2.11 12.25
CA LYS A 52 -6.25 2.37 11.22
C LYS A 52 -5.66 2.32 9.81
N SER A 53 -4.46 2.85 9.62
CA SER A 53 -3.74 2.80 8.34
C SER A 53 -3.48 1.37 7.90
N ARG A 54 -2.95 0.54 8.78
CA ARG A 54 -2.64 -0.87 8.51
C ARG A 54 -3.91 -1.68 8.25
N GLU A 55 -4.92 -1.54 9.08
CA GLU A 55 -6.21 -2.22 8.92
C GLU A 55 -6.91 -1.84 7.61
N ALA A 56 -6.89 -0.57 7.23
CA ALA A 56 -7.46 -0.11 5.96
C ALA A 56 -6.73 -0.73 4.76
N MET A 57 -5.39 -0.84 4.77
CA MET A 57 -4.68 -1.49 3.68
C MET A 57 -4.94 -2.99 3.65
N VAL A 58 -5.00 -3.67 4.80
CA VAL A 58 -5.40 -5.08 4.90
C VAL A 58 -6.79 -5.28 4.30
N ALA A 59 -7.75 -4.43 4.65
CA ALA A 59 -9.10 -4.48 4.12
C ALA A 59 -9.13 -4.26 2.60
N ALA A 60 -8.34 -3.31 2.07
CA ALA A 60 -8.24 -3.06 0.64
C ALA A 60 -7.76 -4.32 -0.12
N VAL A 61 -6.67 -4.95 0.35
CA VAL A 61 -6.11 -6.16 -0.25
C VAL A 61 -7.08 -7.34 -0.15
N HIS A 62 -7.71 -7.55 1.00
CA HIS A 62 -8.70 -8.62 1.18
C HIS A 62 -9.91 -8.43 0.27
N THR A 63 -10.39 -7.20 0.13
CA THR A 63 -11.50 -6.87 -0.77
C THR A 63 -11.14 -7.15 -2.22
N PHE A 64 -9.96 -6.76 -2.66
CA PHE A 64 -9.51 -7.00 -4.02
C PHE A 64 -9.33 -8.50 -4.32
N ASN A 65 -8.76 -9.25 -3.38
CA ASN A 65 -8.50 -10.68 -3.52
C ASN A 65 -9.74 -11.54 -3.22
N GLY A 66 -10.77 -10.96 -2.61
CA GLY A 66 -11.99 -11.67 -2.24
C GLY A 66 -12.84 -12.08 -3.44
N ALA A 67 -13.52 -13.22 -3.30
CA ALA A 67 -14.49 -13.67 -4.28
C ALA A 67 -15.83 -12.93 -4.15
N GLY A 68 -16.54 -12.75 -5.26
CA GLY A 68 -17.93 -12.27 -5.27
C GLY A 68 -18.13 -10.78 -5.43
N LEU A 69 -17.06 -9.99 -5.54
CA LEU A 69 -17.15 -8.57 -5.84
C LEU A 69 -16.84 -8.29 -7.31
N THR A 70 -17.62 -7.40 -7.91
CA THR A 70 -17.48 -6.99 -9.33
C THR A 70 -16.62 -5.73 -9.46
N PHE A 71 -16.75 -4.79 -8.55
CA PHE A 71 -16.07 -3.50 -8.56
C PHE A 71 -14.94 -3.46 -7.52
N ARG A 72 -13.96 -4.36 -7.66
CA ARG A 72 -12.89 -4.54 -6.67
C ARG A 72 -11.87 -3.43 -6.66
N ALA A 73 -11.52 -2.91 -7.84
CA ALA A 73 -10.57 -1.82 -7.97
C ALA A 73 -11.08 -0.53 -7.32
N GLU A 74 -12.36 -0.21 -7.51
CA GLU A 74 -12.99 0.98 -6.95
C GLU A 74 -12.95 0.97 -5.42
N ILE A 75 -13.34 -0.16 -4.81
CA ILE A 75 -13.33 -0.29 -3.35
C ILE A 75 -11.88 -0.31 -2.84
N PHE A 76 -10.97 -1.00 -3.55
CA PHE A 76 -9.56 -1.00 -3.22
C PHE A 76 -9.00 0.42 -3.19
N ILE A 77 -9.17 1.20 -4.27
CA ILE A 77 -8.63 2.56 -4.38
C ILE A 77 -9.14 3.43 -3.23
N THR A 78 -10.44 3.42 -2.99
CA THR A 78 -11.04 4.22 -1.92
C THR A 78 -10.45 3.86 -0.55
N THR A 79 -10.34 2.56 -0.26
CA THR A 79 -9.83 2.08 1.04
C THR A 79 -8.32 2.30 1.16
N ALA A 80 -7.55 2.11 0.09
CA ALA A 80 -6.12 2.37 0.06
C ALA A 80 -5.79 3.87 0.25
N VAL A 81 -6.58 4.78 -0.32
CA VAL A 81 -6.45 6.23 -0.07
C VAL A 81 -6.63 6.56 1.41
N ILE A 82 -7.59 5.92 2.08
CA ILE A 82 -7.77 6.04 3.54
C ILE A 82 -6.53 5.53 4.28
N ALA A 83 -6.02 4.36 3.90
CA ALA A 83 -4.82 3.77 4.50
C ALA A 83 -3.61 4.72 4.41
N TRP A 84 -3.32 5.25 3.24
CA TRP A 84 -2.23 6.18 3.00
C TRP A 84 -2.42 7.52 3.72
N THR A 85 -3.65 8.02 3.80
CA THR A 85 -3.97 9.24 4.55
C THR A 85 -3.61 9.07 6.02
N TYR A 86 -4.05 7.98 6.66
CA TYR A 86 -3.74 7.72 8.06
C TYR A 86 -2.24 7.44 8.28
N LEU A 87 -1.54 6.81 7.33
CA LEU A 87 -0.09 6.60 7.41
C LEU A 87 0.65 7.94 7.49
N LEU A 88 0.33 8.86 6.59
CA LEU A 88 0.94 10.18 6.56
C LEU A 88 0.54 11.03 7.78
N HIS A 89 -0.70 10.95 8.23
CA HIS A 89 -1.11 11.62 9.47
C HIS A 89 -0.35 11.09 10.69
N ALA A 90 -0.15 9.76 10.80
CA ALA A 90 0.65 9.16 11.86
C ALA A 90 2.09 9.66 11.82
N TRP A 91 2.66 9.76 10.62
CA TRP A 91 4.02 10.26 10.43
C TRP A 91 4.12 11.75 10.75
N PHE A 92 3.24 12.61 10.23
CA PHE A 92 3.21 14.05 10.53
C PHE A 92 3.06 14.31 12.03
N ARG A 93 2.18 13.57 12.70
CA ARG A 93 2.01 13.65 14.15
C ARG A 93 3.30 13.32 14.89
N ARG A 94 4.01 12.27 14.49
CA ARG A 94 5.29 11.89 15.08
C ARG A 94 6.38 12.94 14.86
N GLU A 95 6.40 13.56 13.69
CA GLU A 95 7.36 14.63 13.34
C GLU A 95 6.95 16.01 13.88
N GLY A 96 5.87 16.11 14.63
CA GLY A 96 5.39 17.38 15.18
C GLY A 96 4.88 18.37 14.13
N ILE A 97 4.46 17.87 12.95
CA ILE A 97 3.92 18.69 11.87
C ILE A 97 2.41 18.83 12.07
N ASP A 98 1.92 20.08 12.10
CA ASP A 98 0.48 20.35 12.14
C ASP A 98 -0.12 20.12 10.75
N TYR A 99 -0.87 19.05 10.59
CA TYR A 99 -1.53 18.66 9.35
C TYR A 99 -3.03 19.01 9.32
N ARG A 100 -3.45 19.98 10.14
CA ARG A 100 -4.81 20.52 10.11
C ARG A 100 -4.94 21.60 9.05
N TYR A 101 -6.12 21.72 8.47
CA TYR A 101 -6.44 22.88 7.64
C TYR A 101 -6.55 24.12 8.51
N ARG A 102 -5.95 25.21 8.05
CA ARG A 102 -6.07 26.52 8.66
C ARG A 102 -6.65 27.54 7.68
N GLU A 103 -7.46 28.46 8.22
CA GLU A 103 -8.02 29.57 7.50
C GLU A 103 -7.87 30.81 8.38
N ALA A 104 -7.26 31.87 7.87
CA ALA A 104 -6.92 33.08 8.64
C ALA A 104 -6.17 32.83 9.98
N GLY A 105 -5.33 31.76 10.03
CA GLY A 105 -4.57 31.39 11.23
C GLY A 105 -5.29 30.41 12.16
N GLU A 106 -6.62 30.29 12.08
CA GLU A 106 -7.43 29.41 12.90
C GLU A 106 -7.57 28.01 12.28
N VAL A 107 -7.76 26.98 13.12
CA VAL A 107 -8.01 25.62 12.65
C VAL A 107 -9.39 25.54 12.04
N LYS A 108 -9.45 25.13 10.77
CA LYS A 108 -10.71 24.94 10.05
C LYS A 108 -11.51 23.79 10.66
N ARG A 109 -12.80 24.00 10.83
CA ARG A 109 -13.73 23.02 11.40
C ARG A 109 -14.84 22.70 10.42
N THR A 110 -15.35 21.47 10.53
CA THR A 110 -16.58 21.06 9.85
C THR A 110 -17.80 21.79 10.43
N ARG A 111 -18.94 21.71 9.75
CA ARG A 111 -20.21 22.24 10.25
C ARG A 111 -20.56 21.72 11.67
N ASN A 112 -20.12 20.53 12.03
CA ASN A 112 -20.37 19.89 13.33
C ASN A 112 -19.24 20.18 14.36
N GLY A 113 -18.31 21.09 14.07
CA GLY A 113 -17.27 21.52 15.00
C GLY A 113 -16.00 20.64 15.01
N ALA A 114 -15.96 19.53 14.25
CA ALA A 114 -14.76 18.69 14.18
C ALA A 114 -13.64 19.39 13.39
N GLU A 115 -12.38 19.23 13.84
CA GLU A 115 -11.22 19.73 13.13
C GLU A 115 -11.04 19.06 11.77
N MET A 116 -10.64 19.83 10.76
CA MET A 116 -10.37 19.31 9.42
C MET A 116 -8.89 19.03 9.23
N TYR A 117 -8.57 17.81 8.82
CA TYR A 117 -7.22 17.36 8.55
C TYR A 117 -6.95 17.25 7.05
N TRP A 118 -5.69 17.35 6.65
CA TRP A 118 -5.29 17.29 5.25
C TRP A 118 -5.72 15.98 4.60
N GLU A 119 -6.24 16.08 3.42
CA GLU A 119 -6.45 14.94 2.52
C GLU A 119 -5.11 14.42 1.96
N LEU A 120 -5.11 13.22 1.40
CA LEU A 120 -3.90 12.58 0.88
C LEU A 120 -3.13 13.47 -0.12
N GLY A 121 -3.82 14.07 -1.07
CA GLY A 121 -3.19 14.93 -2.07
C GLY A 121 -2.43 16.11 -1.45
N LYS A 122 -2.96 16.71 -0.40
CA LYS A 122 -2.25 17.76 0.33
C LYS A 122 -1.06 17.22 1.12
N CYS A 123 -1.20 16.06 1.73
CA CYS A 123 -0.11 15.39 2.44
C CYS A 123 1.07 15.07 1.50
N LEU A 124 0.78 14.61 0.29
CA LEU A 124 1.79 14.28 -0.72
C LEU A 124 2.54 15.51 -1.23
N ARG A 125 1.85 16.65 -1.36
CA ARG A 125 2.45 17.91 -1.85
C ARG A 125 3.22 18.70 -0.79
N HIS A 126 3.17 18.29 0.46
CA HIS A 126 3.90 18.96 1.53
C HIS A 126 5.42 18.77 1.36
N ASP A 127 6.21 19.84 1.56
CA ASP A 127 7.66 19.84 1.33
C ASP A 127 8.41 18.77 2.14
N ARG A 128 7.92 18.46 3.33
CA ARG A 128 8.44 17.40 4.18
C ARG A 128 7.75 16.04 4.00
N SER A 129 7.02 15.83 2.89
CA SER A 129 6.41 14.52 2.62
C SER A 129 7.50 13.45 2.48
N PRO A 130 7.41 12.32 3.20
CA PRO A 130 8.45 11.29 3.17
C PRO A 130 8.33 10.35 1.96
N ILE A 131 7.33 10.56 1.10
CA ILE A 131 6.99 9.62 0.03
C ILE A 131 7.89 9.86 -1.20
N PRO A 132 8.62 8.83 -1.67
CA PRO A 132 9.45 8.91 -2.87
C PRO A 132 8.64 9.27 -4.12
N SER A 133 9.29 9.88 -5.10
CA SER A 133 8.63 10.42 -6.29
C SER A 133 7.84 9.40 -7.10
N GLY A 134 8.32 8.16 -7.24
CA GLY A 134 7.61 7.09 -7.93
C GLY A 134 6.32 6.68 -7.21
N ALA A 135 6.39 6.47 -5.90
CA ALA A 135 5.23 6.16 -5.08
C ALA A 135 4.23 7.35 -5.04
N ARG A 136 4.73 8.59 -5.00
CA ARG A 136 3.89 9.79 -5.08
C ARG A 136 3.10 9.82 -6.37
N ARG A 137 3.75 9.61 -7.53
CA ARG A 137 3.07 9.54 -8.83
C ARG A 137 2.00 8.44 -8.89
N ASN A 138 2.30 7.27 -8.32
CA ASN A 138 1.31 6.20 -8.20
C ASN A 138 0.07 6.64 -7.42
N LEU A 139 0.26 7.29 -6.28
CA LEU A 139 -0.84 7.78 -5.44
C LEU A 139 -1.62 8.93 -6.09
N GLU A 140 -0.93 9.86 -6.75
CA GLU A 140 -1.57 10.95 -7.50
C GLU A 140 -2.45 10.39 -8.63
N PHE A 141 -1.94 9.39 -9.37
CA PHE A 141 -2.74 8.68 -10.36
C PHE A 141 -3.99 8.03 -9.75
N LEU A 142 -3.85 7.32 -8.62
CA LEU A 142 -4.98 6.69 -7.96
C LEU A 142 -6.00 7.70 -7.41
N LEU A 143 -5.56 8.89 -7.01
CA LEU A 143 -6.46 9.98 -6.62
C LEU A 143 -7.29 10.51 -7.80
N GLU A 144 -6.68 10.64 -8.99
CA GLU A 144 -7.42 11.02 -10.21
C GLU A 144 -8.48 9.97 -10.56
N ILE A 145 -8.09 8.67 -10.55
CA ILE A 145 -9.04 7.60 -10.83
C ILE A 145 -10.16 7.56 -9.77
N ARG A 146 -9.84 7.76 -8.48
CA ARG A 146 -10.84 7.87 -7.42
C ARG A 146 -11.83 8.98 -7.70
N HIS A 147 -11.36 10.15 -8.15
CA HIS A 147 -12.23 11.27 -8.50
C HIS A 147 -13.22 10.89 -9.61
N GLU A 148 -12.74 10.20 -10.66
CA GLU A 148 -13.60 9.72 -11.74
C GLU A 148 -14.65 8.69 -11.24
N ILE A 149 -14.26 7.80 -10.33
CA ILE A 149 -15.17 6.82 -9.73
C ILE A 149 -16.27 7.49 -8.87
N GLU A 150 -15.91 8.47 -8.06
CA GLU A 150 -16.84 9.12 -7.12
C GLU A 150 -17.88 10.03 -7.84
N HIS A 151 -17.50 10.61 -8.95
CA HIS A 151 -18.33 11.61 -9.63
C HIS A 151 -19.01 11.10 -10.92
N ARG A 152 -18.69 9.88 -11.35
CA ARG A 152 -19.24 9.30 -12.60
C ARG A 152 -19.46 7.81 -12.44
N SER A 153 -20.40 7.31 -13.24
CA SER A 153 -20.61 5.88 -13.37
C SER A 153 -19.42 5.25 -14.09
N THR A 154 -18.74 4.30 -13.46
CA THR A 154 -17.63 3.56 -14.05
C THR A 154 -18.05 2.13 -14.31
N ASP A 155 -17.64 1.58 -15.47
CA ASP A 155 -17.65 0.15 -15.71
C ASP A 155 -16.42 -0.50 -15.04
N ARG A 156 -16.29 -1.78 -15.17
CA ARG A 156 -15.24 -2.58 -14.56
C ARG A 156 -13.84 -2.16 -15.02
N ILE A 157 -12.99 -1.68 -14.11
CA ILE A 157 -11.63 -1.17 -14.36
C ILE A 157 -10.53 -2.08 -13.77
N ASP A 158 -10.88 -3.19 -13.13
CA ASP A 158 -9.98 -4.05 -12.37
C ASP A 158 -8.73 -4.46 -13.17
N ASP A 159 -8.91 -4.89 -14.43
CA ASP A 159 -7.84 -5.44 -15.23
C ASP A 159 -6.85 -4.37 -15.72
N ALA A 160 -7.34 -3.16 -15.99
CA ALA A 160 -6.52 -2.06 -16.50
C ALA A 160 -5.59 -1.47 -15.43
N LEU A 161 -6.00 -1.52 -14.16
CA LEU A 161 -5.29 -0.87 -13.08
C LEU A 161 -4.34 -1.80 -12.31
N GLY A 162 -4.36 -3.11 -12.56
CA GLY A 162 -3.67 -4.12 -11.78
C GLY A 162 -2.23 -3.77 -11.38
N ALA A 163 -1.39 -3.36 -12.34
CA ALA A 163 0.00 -3.01 -12.07
C ALA A 163 0.14 -1.79 -11.13
N LYS A 164 -0.78 -0.84 -11.18
CA LYS A 164 -0.77 0.36 -10.33
C LYS A 164 -1.29 0.07 -8.93
N LEU A 165 -2.27 -0.82 -8.81
CA LEU A 165 -2.78 -1.29 -7.52
C LEU A 165 -1.72 -2.14 -6.80
N GLN A 166 -1.00 -3.01 -7.54
CA GLN A 166 0.11 -3.79 -7.01
C GLN A 166 1.25 -2.89 -6.51
N ALA A 167 1.63 -1.87 -7.29
CA ALA A 167 2.63 -0.88 -6.87
C ALA A 167 2.20 -0.16 -5.60
N CYS A 168 0.91 0.20 -5.48
CA CYS A 168 0.36 0.86 -4.29
C CYS A 168 0.58 0.00 -3.02
N CYS A 169 0.35 -1.32 -3.10
CA CYS A 169 0.56 -2.22 -1.96
C CYS A 169 2.03 -2.33 -1.56
N ILE A 170 2.93 -2.49 -2.55
CA ILE A 170 4.37 -2.62 -2.31
C ILE A 170 4.91 -1.32 -1.71
N ASN A 171 4.59 -0.19 -2.31
CA ASN A 171 5.00 1.14 -1.82
C ASN A 171 4.50 1.40 -0.39
N PHE A 172 3.28 0.96 -0.07
CA PHE A 172 2.74 1.11 1.28
C PHE A 172 3.54 0.31 2.30
N ASN A 173 3.87 -0.94 1.98
CA ASN A 173 4.66 -1.78 2.86
C ASN A 173 6.08 -1.23 3.05
N ASP A 174 6.70 -0.73 2.00
CA ASP A 174 8.02 -0.10 2.04
C ASP A 174 8.00 1.22 2.83
N ALA A 175 6.93 2.01 2.70
CA ALA A 175 6.73 3.22 3.49
C ALA A 175 6.58 2.89 4.98
N ILE A 176 5.78 1.89 5.35
CA ILE A 176 5.68 1.43 6.75
C ILE A 176 7.04 0.99 7.27
N ARG A 177 7.78 0.17 6.50
CA ARG A 177 9.11 -0.31 6.88
C ARG A 177 10.05 0.85 7.17
N THR A 178 10.12 1.80 6.25
CA THR A 178 11.02 2.94 6.34
C THR A 178 10.63 3.91 7.45
N LEU A 179 9.35 4.19 7.59
CA LEU A 179 8.86 5.24 8.49
C LEU A 179 8.62 4.72 9.92
N PHE A 180 8.18 3.48 10.11
CA PHE A 180 7.75 2.96 11.41
C PHE A 180 8.49 1.70 11.84
N GLY A 181 9.25 1.08 10.95
CA GLY A 181 10.04 -0.10 11.21
C GLY A 181 9.39 -1.41 10.78
N GLU A 182 10.23 -2.42 10.59
CA GLU A 182 9.91 -3.71 9.98
C GLU A 182 8.82 -4.49 10.73
N ARG A 183 8.76 -4.36 12.06
CA ARG A 183 7.74 -5.03 12.87
C ARG A 183 6.30 -4.63 12.53
N HIS A 184 6.10 -3.48 11.87
CA HIS A 184 4.78 -2.97 11.50
C HIS A 184 4.40 -3.32 10.06
N CYS A 185 5.29 -3.93 9.28
CA CYS A 185 5.04 -4.38 7.91
C CYS A 185 3.91 -5.40 7.84
N LEU A 186 3.24 -5.44 6.69
CA LEU A 186 2.08 -6.31 6.48
C LEU A 186 2.44 -7.69 5.91
N GLU A 187 3.68 -7.93 5.53
CA GLU A 187 4.18 -9.15 4.87
C GLU A 187 3.85 -10.43 5.65
N ARG A 188 3.82 -10.35 6.97
CA ARG A 188 3.52 -11.50 7.83
C ARG A 188 2.03 -11.86 7.89
N ARG A 189 1.16 -10.92 7.49
CA ARG A 189 -0.30 -11.07 7.59
C ARG A 189 -0.97 -11.24 6.24
N LEU A 190 -0.32 -10.82 5.16
CA LEU A 190 -0.89 -10.82 3.82
C LEU A 190 0.08 -11.41 2.81
N PRO A 191 -0.39 -12.29 1.92
CA PRO A 191 0.27 -12.42 0.64
C PRO A 191 0.13 -11.06 -0.07
N ILE A 192 1.24 -10.29 -0.17
CA ILE A 192 1.27 -8.93 -0.72
C ILE A 192 0.99 -8.91 -2.23
N ALA A 193 0.76 -10.06 -2.84
CA ALA A 193 0.33 -10.14 -4.22
C ALA A 193 -1.19 -9.98 -4.29
N LEU A 194 -1.62 -8.91 -4.98
CA LEU A 194 -2.99 -8.87 -5.45
C LEU A 194 -3.18 -10.06 -6.39
N GLN A 195 -4.17 -10.89 -6.09
CA GLN A 195 -4.50 -12.03 -6.93
C GLN A 195 -5.23 -11.51 -8.17
N PHE A 196 -4.47 -11.33 -9.24
CA PHE A 196 -5.06 -11.18 -10.57
C PHE A 196 -5.66 -12.53 -10.95
N VAL A 197 -6.93 -12.53 -11.37
CA VAL A 197 -7.64 -13.71 -11.83
C VAL A 197 -6.77 -14.47 -12.81
N THR A 198 -6.62 -15.78 -12.60
CA THR A 198 -5.91 -16.69 -13.49
C THR A 198 -6.38 -16.50 -14.93
N PHE A 199 -5.48 -16.01 -15.76
CA PHE A 199 -5.75 -15.84 -17.18
C PHE A 199 -5.80 -17.21 -17.85
N ASP A 200 -6.99 -17.72 -18.13
CA ASP A 200 -7.12 -18.72 -19.16
C ASP A 200 -7.01 -18.06 -20.55
N GLY A 201 -6.73 -18.86 -21.59
CA GLY A 201 -6.58 -18.37 -22.97
C GLY A 201 -7.83 -17.67 -23.52
N GLY A 202 -9.01 -18.01 -23.02
CA GLY A 202 -10.29 -17.40 -23.39
C GLY A 202 -10.46 -15.99 -22.79
N GLN A 203 -9.99 -15.79 -21.56
CA GLN A 203 -10.01 -14.48 -20.90
C GLN A 203 -9.05 -13.50 -21.55
N ARG A 204 -7.87 -13.94 -22.02
CA ARG A 204 -6.96 -13.11 -22.82
C ARG A 204 -7.58 -12.64 -24.12
N SER A 205 -8.33 -13.50 -24.78
CA SER A 205 -9.05 -13.15 -26.03
C SER A 205 -10.20 -12.20 -25.74
N ALA A 206 -10.90 -12.33 -24.62
CA ALA A 206 -11.96 -11.42 -24.20
C ALA A 206 -11.44 -10.03 -23.80
N ILE A 207 -10.26 -9.95 -23.18
CA ILE A 207 -9.58 -8.69 -22.86
C ILE A 207 -9.12 -8.00 -24.15
N LYS A 208 -8.60 -8.75 -25.13
CA LYS A 208 -8.22 -8.21 -26.45
C LYS A 208 -9.44 -7.85 -27.33
N ALA A 209 -10.58 -8.51 -27.13
CA ALA A 209 -11.80 -8.31 -27.94
C ALA A 209 -12.69 -7.14 -27.46
N GLY A 210 -12.16 -6.25 -26.65
CA GLY A 210 -12.76 -4.93 -26.45
C GLY A 210 -13.83 -4.87 -25.38
N ARG A 211 -13.41 -4.86 -24.13
CA ARG A 211 -14.10 -4.02 -23.14
C ARG A 211 -13.34 -2.70 -23.07
N ALA A 212 -13.82 -1.73 -23.83
CA ALA A 212 -13.35 -0.36 -23.71
C ALA A 212 -13.49 0.09 -22.25
N LEU A 213 -12.47 0.74 -21.72
CA LEU A 213 -12.57 1.45 -20.44
C LEU A 213 -13.70 2.49 -20.54
N PRO A 214 -14.34 2.85 -19.43
CA PRO A 214 -15.23 3.99 -19.43
C PRO A 214 -14.51 5.21 -20.02
N PRO A 215 -15.09 5.97 -20.96
CA PRO A 215 -14.39 7.04 -21.69
C PRO A 215 -13.76 8.09 -20.77
N ASN A 216 -14.36 8.36 -19.63
CA ASN A 216 -13.83 9.28 -18.62
C ASN A 216 -12.58 8.74 -17.93
N VAL A 217 -12.55 7.44 -17.61
CA VAL A 217 -11.38 6.78 -17.00
C VAL A 217 -10.26 6.68 -18.03
N GLU A 218 -10.56 6.31 -19.26
CA GLU A 218 -9.58 6.26 -20.36
C GLU A 218 -8.95 7.64 -20.59
N THR A 219 -9.78 8.68 -20.70
CA THR A 219 -9.31 10.07 -20.87
C THR A 219 -8.43 10.53 -19.70
N ALA A 220 -8.82 10.22 -18.45
CA ALA A 220 -8.02 10.59 -17.29
C ALA A 220 -6.69 9.84 -17.27
N MET A 221 -6.69 8.55 -17.60
CA MET A 221 -5.46 7.74 -17.70
C MET A 221 -4.52 8.26 -18.79
N ASP A 222 -5.04 8.56 -19.97
CA ASP A 222 -4.25 9.06 -21.10
C ASP A 222 -3.66 10.43 -20.80
N ALA A 223 -4.45 11.35 -20.24
CA ALA A 223 -3.98 12.66 -19.81
C ALA A 223 -2.87 12.56 -18.76
N PHE A 224 -3.02 11.67 -17.77
CA PHE A 224 -2.00 11.45 -16.76
C PHE A 224 -0.73 10.85 -17.36
N HIS A 225 -0.85 9.82 -18.21
CA HIS A 225 0.30 9.19 -18.87
C HIS A 225 1.02 10.15 -19.82
N ALA A 226 0.31 10.99 -20.55
CA ALA A 226 0.90 11.99 -21.45
C ALA A 226 1.75 13.04 -20.72
N ALA A 227 1.47 13.26 -19.43
CA ALA A 227 2.26 14.17 -18.59
C ALA A 227 3.52 13.53 -18.01
N LEU A 228 3.74 12.23 -18.20
CA LEU A 228 4.89 11.49 -17.64
C LEU A 228 5.96 11.25 -18.73
N THR A 229 7.23 11.29 -18.31
CA THR A 229 8.35 10.80 -19.13
C THR A 229 8.36 9.27 -19.22
N ASP A 230 9.06 8.71 -20.21
CA ASP A 230 9.23 7.26 -20.36
C ASP A 230 9.83 6.60 -19.11
N GLU A 231 10.81 7.27 -18.49
CA GLU A 231 11.44 6.80 -17.25
C GLU A 231 10.43 6.75 -16.09
N GLN A 232 9.57 7.77 -16.00
CA GLN A 232 8.53 7.83 -14.97
C GLN A 232 7.46 6.77 -15.18
N GLN A 233 7.12 6.47 -16.44
CA GLN A 233 6.17 5.40 -16.78
C GLN A 233 6.77 4.00 -16.53
N ALA A 234 8.07 3.84 -16.68
CA ALA A 234 8.80 2.59 -16.43
C ALA A 234 9.12 2.35 -14.95
N ASP A 235 8.96 3.35 -14.08
CA ASP A 235 9.25 3.25 -12.65
C ASP A 235 8.37 2.17 -11.98
N PRO A 236 8.95 1.11 -11.37
CA PRO A 236 8.18 0.07 -10.67
C PRO A 236 7.35 0.62 -9.50
N ALA A 237 7.76 1.73 -8.89
CA ALA A 237 6.99 2.39 -7.84
C ALA A 237 5.76 3.12 -8.39
N PHE A 238 5.74 3.47 -9.68
CA PHE A 238 4.54 3.97 -10.34
C PHE A 238 3.61 2.84 -10.79
N ALA A 239 4.17 1.78 -11.42
CA ALA A 239 3.40 0.63 -11.89
C ALA A 239 4.23 -0.65 -11.82
N TYR A 240 3.88 -1.56 -10.92
CA TYR A 240 4.56 -2.85 -10.75
C TYR A 240 3.94 -3.89 -11.68
N ARG A 241 4.64 -4.18 -12.77
CA ARG A 241 4.17 -5.12 -13.80
C ARG A 241 4.70 -6.51 -13.51
N VAL A 242 3.84 -7.52 -13.51
CA VAL A 242 4.19 -8.93 -13.35
C VAL A 242 3.88 -9.66 -14.65
N ALA A 243 4.88 -10.30 -15.25
CA ALA A 243 4.71 -11.19 -16.38
C ALA A 243 4.79 -12.64 -15.91
N PHE A 244 3.77 -13.43 -16.19
CA PHE A 244 3.79 -14.88 -15.98
C PHE A 244 4.34 -15.55 -17.23
N VAL A 245 5.54 -16.15 -17.12
CA VAL A 245 6.15 -16.89 -18.21
C VAL A 245 5.98 -18.37 -17.92
N PRO A 246 5.24 -19.13 -18.75
CA PRO A 246 5.16 -20.56 -18.61
C PRO A 246 6.55 -21.14 -18.94
N LYS A 247 7.21 -21.70 -17.94
CA LYS A 247 8.48 -22.41 -18.11
C LYS A 247 8.15 -23.88 -18.43
N LEU A 248 8.45 -24.31 -19.65
CA LEU A 248 8.43 -25.73 -19.99
C LEU A 248 9.63 -26.38 -19.29
N GLY A 249 9.40 -26.94 -18.13
CA GLY A 249 10.43 -27.60 -17.35
C GLY A 249 10.86 -28.90 -18.01
N GLY A 250 12.16 -29.21 -18.00
CA GLY A 250 12.69 -30.52 -18.33
C GLY A 250 12.15 -31.59 -17.34
N LYS A 251 12.38 -32.87 -17.64
CA LYS A 251 11.86 -34.07 -16.95
C LYS A 251 11.94 -34.12 -15.40
N ALA A 252 12.56 -33.15 -14.76
CA ALA A 252 12.73 -33.10 -13.29
C ALA A 252 11.79 -32.11 -12.57
N SER A 253 10.95 -31.35 -13.28
CA SER A 253 10.04 -30.38 -12.64
C SER A 253 8.70 -31.04 -12.37
N ARG A 254 8.35 -31.23 -11.09
CA ARG A 254 7.04 -31.68 -10.62
C ARG A 254 6.05 -30.52 -10.43
N ALA A 255 6.33 -29.36 -10.99
CA ALA A 255 5.47 -28.20 -10.88
C ALA A 255 4.59 -28.07 -12.13
N ASP A 256 3.28 -28.03 -11.96
CA ASP A 256 2.31 -27.83 -13.04
C ASP A 256 2.37 -26.38 -13.59
N ALA A 257 2.91 -25.44 -12.82
CA ALA A 257 3.20 -24.08 -13.22
C ALA A 257 4.37 -23.48 -12.41
N ALA A 258 5.25 -22.75 -13.07
CA ALA A 258 6.32 -21.98 -12.41
C ALA A 258 6.14 -20.49 -12.71
N ILE A 259 6.31 -19.66 -11.68
CA ILE A 259 6.28 -18.19 -11.79
C ILE A 259 7.71 -17.73 -11.62
N GLU A 260 8.21 -16.99 -12.60
CA GLU A 260 9.52 -16.36 -12.53
C GLU A 260 9.35 -14.84 -12.58
N PHE A 261 9.93 -14.14 -11.60
CA PHE A 261 9.96 -12.69 -11.57
C PHE A 261 11.13 -12.19 -12.42
N ILE A 262 10.81 -11.49 -13.50
CA ILE A 262 11.82 -10.96 -14.42
C ILE A 262 12.05 -9.50 -14.11
N LYS A 263 13.34 -9.14 -13.96
CA LYS A 263 13.72 -7.75 -13.69
C LYS A 263 13.33 -6.86 -14.88
N PRO A 264 12.59 -5.75 -14.66
CA PRO A 264 12.27 -4.81 -15.72
C PRO A 264 13.54 -4.32 -16.43
N GLY A 265 13.54 -4.32 -17.77
CA GLY A 265 14.71 -3.88 -18.57
C GLY A 265 15.75 -4.96 -18.86
N SER A 266 15.60 -6.19 -18.37
CA SER A 266 16.45 -7.33 -18.76
C SER A 266 16.20 -7.75 -20.21
N ASP A 267 17.13 -8.50 -20.81
CA ASP A 267 16.96 -8.99 -22.19
C ASP A 267 15.80 -9.97 -22.30
N GLU A 268 15.55 -10.78 -21.26
CA GLU A 268 14.38 -11.64 -21.16
C GLU A 268 13.07 -10.84 -21.15
N ALA A 269 13.03 -9.70 -20.44
CA ALA A 269 11.86 -8.83 -20.41
C ALA A 269 11.57 -8.21 -21.79
N ARG A 270 12.61 -7.87 -22.55
CA ARG A 270 12.49 -7.34 -23.92
C ARG A 270 12.01 -8.41 -24.89
N GLU A 271 12.51 -9.62 -24.78
CA GLU A 271 12.12 -10.75 -25.63
C GLU A 271 10.67 -11.14 -25.42
N ILE A 272 10.22 -11.19 -24.16
CA ILE A 272 8.82 -11.46 -23.79
C ILE A 272 7.90 -10.35 -24.31
N SER A 273 8.31 -9.07 -24.16
CA SER A 273 7.53 -7.96 -24.71
C SER A 273 7.37 -8.06 -26.21
N ARG A 274 8.37 -8.53 -26.96
CA ARG A 274 8.28 -8.77 -28.40
C ARG A 274 7.32 -9.90 -28.78
N VAL A 275 7.23 -10.94 -27.93
CA VAL A 275 6.35 -12.09 -28.17
C VAL A 275 4.89 -11.76 -27.83
N LEU A 276 4.66 -10.95 -26.79
CA LEU A 276 3.32 -10.57 -26.33
C LEU A 276 2.69 -9.43 -27.15
N LEU A 277 3.48 -8.67 -27.91
CA LEU A 277 3.01 -7.56 -28.77
C LEU A 277 2.83 -7.96 -30.25
N LYS A 278 3.02 -9.21 -30.61
CA LYS A 278 2.63 -9.83 -31.87
C LYS A 278 1.30 -10.56 -31.74
#